data_df1189ccbed9f86592f945e46f321a39
#
_entry.id   df1189ccbed9f86592f945e46f321a39
#
_cell.length_a   1.000
_cell.length_b   1.000
_cell.length_c   1.000
_cell.angle_alpha   90.00
_cell.angle_beta   90.00
_cell.angle_gamma   90.00
#
_symmetry.space_group_name_H-M   'P 1'
#
loop_
_entity.id
_entity.type
_entity.pdbx_description
1 polymer ?
#
loop_
_entity_poly.entity_id
_entity_poly.type
_entity_poly.pdbx_seq_one_letter_code
_entity_poly.pdbx_strand_id
1 'polypeptide(L)'
;MTPRLAPHASVRFNEARGEWLMMMPEAVVVLNETAAAVLNLCDGNRSVDGIVDALGADYDGVEAADVEDLLRDLANQRLVVLT
;
A
#
# COMPACT_ATOMS: atom_id res chain seq x y z
N MET A 1 -1.04 15.21 1.14
CA MET A 1 -1.73 13.93 1.25
C MET A 1 -0.81 12.93 1.93
N THR A 2 -1.24 12.35 3.04
CA THR A 2 -0.47 11.40 3.84
C THR A 2 -1.28 10.10 3.98
N PRO A 3 -1.11 9.15 3.04
CA PRO A 3 -1.90 7.92 3.05
C PRO A 3 -1.61 7.06 4.28
N ARG A 4 -2.64 6.42 4.80
CA ARG A 4 -2.51 5.44 5.89
C ARG A 4 -3.48 4.29 5.65
N LEU A 5 -3.16 3.13 6.20
CA LEU A 5 -4.08 1.99 6.16
C LEU A 5 -5.35 2.32 6.92
N ALA A 6 -6.49 1.83 6.41
CA ALA A 6 -7.74 1.90 7.15
C ALA A 6 -7.59 1.15 8.47
N PRO A 7 -8.26 1.59 9.56
CA PRO A 7 -8.09 0.98 10.89
C PRO A 7 -8.43 -0.51 10.95
N HIS A 8 -9.30 -0.98 10.06
CA HIS A 8 -9.74 -2.37 10.03
C HIS A 8 -8.88 -3.26 9.11
N ALA A 9 -7.85 -2.70 8.48
CA ALA A 9 -7.02 -3.40 7.52
C ALA A 9 -5.58 -3.51 8.03
N SER A 10 -4.94 -4.63 7.72
CA SER A 10 -3.51 -4.83 8.00
C SER A 10 -2.86 -5.59 6.86
N VAL A 11 -1.56 -5.36 6.67
CA VAL A 11 -0.78 -6.06 5.66
C VAL A 11 0.10 -7.09 6.35
N ARG A 12 0.14 -8.29 5.81
CA ARG A 12 0.85 -9.41 6.40
C ARG A 12 1.52 -10.26 5.32
N PHE A 13 2.73 -10.72 5.59
CA PHE A 13 3.41 -11.65 4.70
C PHE A 13 3.14 -13.10 5.16
N ASN A 14 2.63 -13.91 4.25
CA ASN A 14 2.43 -15.35 4.49
C ASN A 14 3.65 -16.12 3.97
N GLU A 15 4.52 -16.51 4.87
CA GLU A 15 5.77 -17.21 4.54
C GLU A 15 5.53 -18.58 3.90
N ALA A 16 4.48 -19.27 4.34
CA ALA A 16 4.18 -20.61 3.83
C ALA A 16 3.86 -20.61 2.33
N ARG A 17 3.27 -19.51 1.82
CA ARG A 17 2.90 -19.38 0.42
C ARG A 17 3.72 -18.34 -0.34
N GLY A 18 4.55 -17.58 0.37
CA GLY A 18 5.32 -16.50 -0.24
C GLY A 18 4.45 -15.36 -0.76
N GLU A 19 3.34 -15.07 -0.10
CA GLU A 19 2.37 -14.08 -0.55
C GLU A 19 2.17 -12.97 0.46
N TRP A 20 1.95 -11.75 -0.04
CA TRP A 20 1.50 -10.64 0.76
C TRP A 20 -0.02 -10.63 0.81
N LEU A 21 -0.57 -10.42 2.01
CA LEU A 21 -2.02 -10.43 2.23
C LEU A 21 -2.48 -9.13 2.85
N MET A 22 -3.61 -8.62 2.37
CA MET A 22 -4.38 -7.59 3.05
C MET A 22 -5.44 -8.30 3.89
N MET A 23 -5.33 -8.15 5.20
CA MET A 23 -6.25 -8.78 6.15
C MET A 23 -7.31 -7.76 6.58
N MET A 24 -8.56 -8.14 6.44
CA MET A 24 -9.73 -7.36 6.85
C MET A 24 -10.66 -8.26 7.67
N PRO A 25 -11.58 -7.70 8.47
CA PRO A 25 -12.47 -8.53 9.28
C PRO A 25 -13.29 -9.55 8.50
N GLU A 26 -13.66 -9.22 7.26
CA GLU A 26 -14.56 -10.04 6.45
C GLU A 26 -13.88 -10.69 5.24
N ALA A 27 -12.61 -10.37 4.98
CA ALA A 27 -11.97 -10.82 3.75
C ALA A 27 -10.45 -10.83 3.89
N VAL A 28 -9.82 -11.63 3.03
CA VAL A 28 -8.37 -11.63 2.84
C VAL A 28 -8.13 -11.46 1.35
N VAL A 29 -7.29 -10.50 1.00
CA VAL A 29 -6.94 -10.21 -0.40
C VAL A 29 -5.46 -10.49 -0.62
N VAL A 30 -5.14 -11.26 -1.66
CA VAL A 30 -3.75 -11.47 -2.05
C VAL A 30 -3.26 -10.24 -2.81
N LEU A 31 -2.15 -9.69 -2.35
CA LEU A 31 -1.55 -8.49 -2.94
C LEU A 31 -0.39 -8.87 -3.85
N ASN A 32 -0.23 -8.15 -4.95
CA ASN A 32 1.02 -8.23 -5.68
C ASN A 32 2.11 -7.49 -4.89
N GLU A 33 3.37 -7.74 -5.27
CA GLU A 33 4.52 -7.18 -4.57
C GLU A 33 4.52 -5.65 -4.54
N THR A 34 4.13 -5.03 -5.64
CA THR A 34 4.10 -3.57 -5.76
C THR A 34 3.06 -2.95 -4.82
N ALA A 35 1.85 -3.51 -4.80
CA ALA A 35 0.79 -3.03 -3.91
C ALA A 35 1.19 -3.19 -2.44
N ALA A 36 1.79 -4.33 -2.09
CA ALA A 36 2.27 -4.57 -0.73
C ALA A 36 3.36 -3.56 -0.33
N ALA A 37 4.29 -3.26 -1.23
CA ALA A 37 5.35 -2.28 -0.97
C ALA A 37 4.77 -0.90 -0.70
N VAL A 38 3.80 -0.45 -1.49
CA VAL A 38 3.12 0.83 -1.28
C VAL A 38 2.36 0.84 0.04
N LEU A 39 1.60 -0.21 0.33
CA LEU A 39 0.80 -0.30 1.55
C LEU A 39 1.66 -0.31 2.81
N ASN A 40 2.82 -0.97 2.77
CA ASN A 40 3.75 -0.98 3.91
C ASN A 40 4.31 0.41 4.23
N LEU A 41 4.28 1.33 3.28
CA LEU A 41 4.73 2.71 3.47
C LEU A 41 3.59 3.68 3.84
N CYS A 42 2.35 3.19 3.86
CA CYS A 42 1.17 3.99 4.21
C CYS A 42 1.00 4.04 5.73
N ASP A 43 1.86 4.78 6.40
CA ASP A 43 1.87 4.90 7.87
C ASP A 43 1.22 6.18 8.40
N GLY A 44 0.69 7.01 7.51
CA GLY A 44 0.09 8.30 7.88
C GLY A 44 1.10 9.42 8.08
N ASN A 45 2.40 9.12 8.02
CA ASN A 45 3.48 10.09 8.24
C ASN A 45 4.23 10.46 6.96
N ARG A 46 4.10 9.66 5.91
CA ARG A 46 4.73 9.92 4.62
C ARG A 46 3.73 10.51 3.65
N SER A 47 4.16 11.54 2.92
CA SER A 47 3.42 12.05 1.77
C SER A 47 3.54 11.07 0.60
N VAL A 48 2.75 11.28 -0.45
CA VAL A 48 2.87 10.49 -1.68
C VAL A 48 4.28 10.60 -2.24
N ASP A 49 4.85 11.81 -2.26
CA ASP A 49 6.23 12.00 -2.73
C ASP A 49 7.24 11.23 -1.89
N GLY A 50 7.05 11.19 -0.58
CA GLY A 50 7.90 10.41 0.32
C GLY A 50 7.79 8.90 0.06
N ILE A 51 6.61 8.42 -0.28
CA ILE A 51 6.40 7.01 -0.66
C ILE A 51 7.12 6.70 -1.97
N VAL A 52 6.99 7.57 -2.95
CA VAL A 52 7.68 7.43 -4.25
C VAL A 52 9.19 7.37 -4.05
N ASP A 53 9.72 8.27 -3.24
CA ASP A 53 11.16 8.30 -2.94
C ASP A 53 11.63 7.01 -2.25
N ALA A 54 10.86 6.53 -1.29
CA ALA A 54 11.19 5.29 -0.58
C ALA A 54 11.14 4.08 -1.51
N LEU A 55 10.16 4.01 -2.40
CA LEU A 55 10.06 2.94 -3.40
C LEU A 55 11.21 3.00 -4.39
N GLY A 56 11.63 4.20 -4.77
CA GLY A 56 12.73 4.39 -5.71
C GLY A 56 14.07 3.87 -5.22
N ALA A 57 14.22 3.65 -3.92
CA ALA A 57 15.42 3.03 -3.36
C ALA A 57 15.50 1.53 -3.68
N ASP A 58 14.36 0.87 -3.86
CA ASP A 58 14.26 -0.58 -4.07
C ASP A 58 13.82 -0.95 -5.50
N TYR A 59 13.17 -0.04 -6.20
CA TYR A 59 12.61 -0.29 -7.53
C TYR A 59 13.00 0.80 -8.51
N ASP A 60 13.29 0.40 -9.74
CA ASP A 60 13.57 1.34 -10.83
C ASP A 60 12.28 1.78 -11.51
N GLY A 61 12.25 3.01 -11.99
CA GLY A 61 11.17 3.50 -12.82
C GLY A 61 9.86 3.78 -12.09
N VAL A 62 9.92 4.03 -10.79
CA VAL A 62 8.73 4.38 -10.00
C VAL A 62 8.27 5.79 -10.37
N GLU A 63 7.02 5.91 -10.81
CA GLU A 63 6.44 7.20 -11.17
C GLU A 63 5.36 7.60 -10.17
N ALA A 64 5.34 8.88 -9.80
CA ALA A 64 4.38 9.42 -8.86
C ALA A 64 2.94 9.20 -9.31
N ALA A 65 2.67 9.36 -10.62
CA ALA A 65 1.33 9.17 -11.16
C ALA A 65 0.81 7.75 -10.93
N ASP A 66 1.67 6.74 -11.10
CA ASP A 66 1.29 5.33 -10.90
C ASP A 66 0.99 5.05 -9.43
N VAL A 67 1.79 5.61 -8.53
CA VAL A 67 1.57 5.47 -7.08
C VAL A 67 0.27 6.15 -6.67
N GLU A 68 0.01 7.35 -7.18
CA GLU A 68 -1.23 8.07 -6.90
C GLU A 68 -2.46 7.31 -7.40
N ASP A 69 -2.40 6.75 -8.60
CA ASP A 69 -3.50 5.96 -9.17
C ASP A 69 -3.79 4.73 -8.32
N LEU A 70 -2.75 4.03 -7.88
CA LEU A 70 -2.88 2.88 -7.00
C LEU A 70 -3.52 3.28 -5.65
N LEU A 71 -3.05 4.37 -5.06
CA LEU A 71 -3.57 4.85 -3.78
C LEU A 71 -5.03 5.26 -3.89
N ARG A 72 -5.42 5.91 -4.97
CA ARG A 72 -6.84 6.27 -5.21
C ARG A 72 -7.71 5.04 -5.36
N ASP A 73 -7.22 4.03 -6.08
CA ASP A 73 -7.93 2.77 -6.23
C ASP A 73 -8.12 2.07 -4.89
N LEU A 74 -7.06 2.00 -4.09
CA LEU A 74 -7.11 1.44 -2.74
C LEU A 74 -8.04 2.23 -1.81
N ALA A 75 -8.06 3.56 -1.94
CA ALA A 75 -8.96 4.41 -1.16
C ALA A 75 -10.42 4.18 -1.55
N ASN A 76 -10.69 3.97 -2.84
CA ASN A 76 -12.03 3.64 -3.33
C ASN A 76 -12.52 2.30 -2.77
N GLN A 77 -11.61 1.39 -2.51
CA GLN A 77 -11.90 0.09 -1.89
C GLN A 77 -11.93 0.19 -0.35
N ARG A 78 -11.72 1.36 0.22
CA ARG A 78 -11.68 1.63 1.66
C ARG A 78 -10.57 0.90 2.40
N LEU A 79 -9.48 0.61 1.70
CA LEU A 79 -8.30 -0.02 2.29
C LEU A 79 -7.28 0.99 2.79
N VAL A 80 -7.31 2.20 2.23
CA VAL A 80 -6.41 3.30 2.55
C VAL A 80 -7.24 4.57 2.78
N VAL A 81 -6.83 5.36 3.75
CA VAL A 81 -7.38 6.69 4.01
C VAL A 81 -6.39 7.73 3.52
N LEU A 82 -6.85 8.63 2.67
CA LEU A 82 -6.04 9.74 2.15
C LEU A 82 -6.36 11.00 2.94
N THR A 83 -5.40 11.48 3.69
CA THR A 83 -5.59 12.67 4.55
C THR A 83 -4.65 13.80 4.19
#